data_e6f922c5151fbbf509558f57947ca625
#
_entry.id   e6f922c5151fbbf509558f57947ca625
#
_cell.length_a   1.000
_cell.length_b   1.000
_cell.length_c   1.000
_cell.angle_alpha   90.00
_cell.angle_beta   90.00
_cell.angle_gamma   90.00
#
_symmetry.space_group_name_H-M   'P 1'
#
loop_
_entity.id
_entity.type
_entity.pdbx_description
1 polymer ?
#
loop_
_entity_poly.entity_id
_entity_poly.type
_entity_poly.pdbx_seq_one_letter_code
_entity_poly.pdbx_strand_id
1 'polypeptide(L)'
;MIMLVKEFGAQHTWKRNITAMNAHRANSTPLLSSLLILLALIFLSTACTAPGGSTSSTFSPRTHPQAAATQPPAMVHIPSGPITYVALGASDAVGVGSDQPGSQGYVPLVAAHLPKGSHLVNLGITGERLHDALTEELPIALSTSPGLITVWLVANDFVDGVSYDAYIHDLNTLLEQLHTNSRASLVMANLPDLTRLPAFASLTSTQKAQMLAQIKRWNTGIATSAAHYSVRLVDLFNHGSQLTAHPEYISGDGFHPSPAGYVQLANIFWLAIQG
;
A
#
# COMPACT_ATOMS: atom_id res chain seq x y z
N MET A 1 -31.93 11.66 0.17
CA MET A 1 -32.15 11.03 -1.14
C MET A 1 -31.12 11.53 -2.17
N ILE A 2 -29.86 11.69 -1.77
CA ILE A 2 -28.73 12.13 -2.65
C ILE A 2 -27.53 11.16 -2.56
N MET A 3 -27.55 10.16 -1.67
CA MET A 3 -26.47 9.19 -1.48
C MET A 3 -26.47 7.99 -2.46
N LEU A 4 -27.55 7.73 -3.17
CA LEU A 4 -27.72 6.51 -3.99
C LEU A 4 -27.13 6.59 -5.41
N VAL A 5 -26.65 7.75 -5.86
CA VAL A 5 -26.19 7.93 -7.26
C VAL A 5 -24.68 7.75 -7.42
N LYS A 6 -23.89 7.85 -6.34
CA LYS A 6 -22.42 7.66 -6.42
C LYS A 6 -21.99 6.18 -6.44
N GLU A 7 -22.73 5.28 -5.83
CA GLU A 7 -22.35 3.85 -5.74
C GLU A 7 -22.36 3.12 -7.09
N PHE A 8 -23.27 3.47 -7.99
CA PHE A 8 -23.33 2.84 -9.33
C PHE A 8 -22.20 3.29 -10.27
N GLY A 9 -21.62 4.47 -10.05
CA GLY A 9 -20.53 5.02 -10.85
C GLY A 9 -19.18 4.32 -10.60
N ALA A 10 -18.86 4.00 -9.35
CA ALA A 10 -17.58 3.44 -8.94
C ALA A 10 -17.35 2.01 -9.50
N GLN A 11 -18.37 1.15 -9.48
CA GLN A 11 -18.26 -0.21 -10.01
C GLN A 11 -18.05 -0.25 -11.53
N HIS A 12 -18.61 0.70 -12.30
CA HIS A 12 -18.40 0.78 -13.74
C HIS A 12 -17.06 1.38 -14.13
N THR A 13 -16.52 2.28 -13.33
CA THR A 13 -15.21 2.90 -13.57
C THR A 13 -14.09 1.89 -13.30
N TRP A 14 -14.22 1.12 -12.25
CA TRP A 14 -13.30 0.05 -11.87
C TRP A 14 -13.12 -1.02 -12.97
N LYS A 15 -14.23 -1.57 -13.53
CA LYS A 15 -14.16 -2.54 -14.63
C LYS A 15 -13.55 -1.97 -15.92
N ARG A 16 -13.77 -0.67 -16.21
CA ARG A 16 -13.15 0.01 -17.36
C ARG A 16 -11.66 0.23 -17.19
N ASN A 17 -11.19 0.52 -15.99
CA ASN A 17 -9.78 0.79 -15.73
C ASN A 17 -8.91 -0.46 -15.83
N ILE A 18 -9.41 -1.63 -15.42
CA ILE A 18 -8.71 -2.92 -15.64
C ILE A 18 -8.55 -3.18 -17.15
N THR A 19 -9.56 -2.89 -17.96
CA THR A 19 -9.50 -3.03 -19.42
C THR A 19 -8.52 -2.03 -20.03
N ALA A 20 -8.44 -0.80 -19.52
CA ALA A 20 -7.51 0.24 -19.98
C ALA A 20 -6.05 -0.07 -19.62
N MET A 21 -5.78 -0.61 -18.42
CA MET A 21 -4.43 -1.07 -18.04
C MET A 21 -3.90 -2.16 -18.98
N ASN A 22 -4.78 -3.04 -19.47
CA ASN A 22 -4.42 -4.08 -20.43
C ASN A 22 -4.21 -3.52 -21.84
N ALA A 23 -4.93 -2.46 -22.24
CA ALA A 23 -4.81 -1.84 -23.57
C ALA A 23 -3.55 -0.98 -23.71
N HIS A 24 -3.13 -0.26 -22.68
CA HIS A 24 -1.91 0.56 -22.71
C HIS A 24 -0.62 -0.26 -22.83
N ARG A 25 -0.62 -1.52 -22.37
CA ARG A 25 0.55 -2.41 -22.49
C ARG A 25 0.62 -3.15 -23.83
N ALA A 26 -0.47 -3.26 -24.57
CA ALA A 26 -0.48 -3.93 -25.88
C ALA A 26 0.09 -3.04 -27.01
N ASN A 27 0.20 -1.73 -26.82
CA ASN A 27 0.63 -0.77 -27.84
C ASN A 27 2.06 -0.23 -27.69
N SER A 28 2.87 -0.72 -26.75
CA SER A 28 4.28 -0.39 -26.67
C SER A 28 5.13 -1.41 -27.44
N THR A 29 4.97 -1.46 -28.75
CA THR A 29 6.00 -1.97 -29.66
C THR A 29 7.05 -0.89 -29.83
N PRO A 30 8.35 -1.19 -29.69
CA PRO A 30 9.40 -0.22 -29.97
C PRO A 30 9.43 0.03 -31.47
N LEU A 31 9.07 1.24 -31.89
CA LEU A 31 9.41 1.74 -33.22
C LEU A 31 10.93 1.88 -33.31
N LEU A 32 11.58 0.87 -33.87
CA LEU A 32 12.91 0.97 -34.45
C LEU A 32 12.82 1.92 -35.63
N SER A 33 13.07 3.20 -35.40
CA SER A 33 13.35 4.15 -36.45
C SER A 33 14.86 4.27 -36.59
N SER A 34 15.34 3.63 -37.64
CA SER A 34 16.65 3.82 -38.24
C SER A 34 16.92 5.29 -38.49
N LEU A 35 17.99 5.82 -37.89
CA LEU A 35 18.69 6.97 -38.47
C LEU A 35 20.19 6.73 -38.39
N LEU A 36 20.73 6.14 -39.46
CA LEU A 36 22.12 6.16 -39.83
C LEU A 36 22.51 7.60 -40.12
N ILE A 37 23.40 8.19 -39.32
CA ILE A 37 24.25 9.30 -39.76
C ILE A 37 25.68 8.96 -39.39
N LEU A 38 26.40 8.72 -40.46
CA LEU A 38 27.82 8.61 -40.69
C LEU A 38 28.57 9.87 -40.27
N LEU A 39 29.55 9.79 -39.35
CA LEU A 39 30.68 10.71 -39.31
C LEU A 39 31.91 9.98 -38.81
N ALA A 40 32.73 9.57 -39.80
CA ALA A 40 34.14 9.20 -39.60
C ALA A 40 34.96 10.48 -39.58
N LEU A 41 35.94 10.54 -38.65
CA LEU A 41 37.22 11.26 -38.79
C LEU A 41 38.06 10.99 -37.53
N ILE A 42 39.01 10.10 -37.65
CA ILE A 42 40.47 10.28 -37.71
C ILE A 42 41.02 11.21 -36.61
N PHE A 43 41.73 10.64 -35.64
CA PHE A 43 43.00 11.21 -35.16
C PHE A 43 44.01 10.12 -34.80
N LEU A 44 45.17 10.30 -35.38
CA LEU A 44 46.41 9.52 -35.30
C LEU A 44 47.02 9.55 -33.89
N SER A 45 47.53 8.42 -33.54
CA SER A 45 48.74 8.08 -32.78
C SER A 45 49.66 9.19 -32.25
N THR A 46 49.96 9.10 -30.95
CA THR A 46 51.37 9.26 -30.51
C THR A 46 51.65 8.31 -29.34
N ALA A 47 52.58 7.43 -29.58
CA ALA A 47 53.20 6.58 -28.58
C ALA A 47 54.24 7.39 -27.80
N CYS A 48 54.27 7.29 -26.48
CA CYS A 48 55.41 7.58 -25.65
C CYS A 48 55.64 6.46 -24.66
N THR A 49 56.79 5.88 -24.76
CA THR A 49 57.40 4.80 -23.97
C THR A 49 57.75 5.25 -22.54
N ALA A 50 57.44 4.42 -21.62
CA ALA A 50 57.96 3.99 -20.31
C ALA A 50 58.99 4.84 -19.54
N PRO A 51 59.25 4.69 -18.22
CA PRO A 51 59.57 3.41 -17.58
C PRO A 51 58.93 3.16 -16.19
N GLY A 52 59.09 1.93 -15.80
CA GLY A 52 58.66 1.22 -14.64
C GLY A 52 58.67 1.90 -13.27
N GLY A 53 57.63 1.66 -12.54
CA GLY A 53 57.50 1.83 -11.12
C GLY A 53 56.58 0.76 -10.57
N SER A 54 57.16 -0.27 -9.94
CA SER A 54 56.43 -1.30 -9.20
C SER A 54 55.82 -0.67 -7.95
N THR A 55 54.54 -0.39 -7.95
CA THR A 55 53.81 -0.10 -6.73
C THR A 55 52.92 -1.31 -6.41
N SER A 56 53.30 -1.98 -5.32
CA SER A 56 52.52 -3.04 -4.68
C SER A 56 51.16 -2.48 -4.27
N SER A 57 50.11 -2.82 -5.03
CA SER A 57 48.73 -2.54 -4.63
C SER A 57 48.34 -3.51 -3.51
N THR A 58 48.36 -3.03 -2.29
CA THR A 58 47.70 -3.68 -1.16
C THR A 58 46.20 -3.79 -1.46
N PHE A 59 45.73 -5.02 -1.68
CA PHE A 59 44.32 -5.33 -1.75
C PHE A 59 43.71 -5.02 -0.38
N SER A 60 42.94 -3.92 -0.29
CA SER A 60 41.98 -3.74 0.81
C SER A 60 40.84 -4.76 0.64
N PRO A 61 40.48 -5.50 1.69
CA PRO A 61 39.32 -6.39 1.64
C PRO A 61 38.08 -5.55 1.35
N ARG A 62 37.37 -5.89 0.27
CA ARG A 62 36.01 -5.37 0.06
C ARG A 62 35.19 -5.77 1.27
N THR A 63 34.78 -4.81 2.08
CA THR A 63 33.74 -5.00 3.05
C THR A 63 32.48 -5.40 2.30
N HIS A 64 32.02 -6.63 2.54
CA HIS A 64 30.68 -7.05 2.09
C HIS A 64 29.65 -6.03 2.63
N PRO A 65 28.62 -5.68 1.84
CA PRO A 65 27.52 -4.90 2.37
C PRO A 65 26.96 -5.68 3.58
N GLN A 66 27.11 -5.10 4.74
CA GLN A 66 26.52 -5.63 5.96
C GLN A 66 25.02 -5.63 5.72
N ALA A 67 24.39 -6.81 5.79
CA ALA A 67 22.94 -6.93 5.71
C ALA A 67 22.34 -5.91 6.69
N ALA A 68 21.47 -5.05 6.18
CA ALA A 68 20.77 -4.07 7.00
C ALA A 68 20.13 -4.83 8.16
N ALA A 69 20.53 -4.50 9.39
CA ALA A 69 19.94 -5.08 10.58
C ALA A 69 18.43 -4.80 10.50
N THR A 70 17.64 -5.85 10.48
CA THR A 70 16.17 -5.75 10.50
C THR A 70 15.82 -5.03 11.79
N GLN A 71 15.38 -3.78 11.70
CA GLN A 71 14.89 -3.07 12.87
C GLN A 71 13.74 -3.87 13.48
N PRO A 72 13.71 -3.99 14.82
CA PRO A 72 12.57 -4.63 15.49
C PRO A 72 11.27 -3.88 15.09
N PRO A 73 10.15 -4.61 14.94
CA PRO A 73 8.91 -3.98 14.57
C PRO A 73 8.52 -2.88 15.56
N ALA A 74 7.98 -1.79 15.04
CA ALA A 74 7.55 -0.65 15.86
C ALA A 74 6.60 -1.13 16.98
N MET A 75 6.87 -0.70 18.21
CA MET A 75 6.00 -1.01 19.34
C MET A 75 4.78 -0.10 19.30
N VAL A 76 3.59 -0.69 19.23
CA VAL A 76 2.34 0.04 19.41
C VAL A 76 2.07 0.13 20.90
N HIS A 77 1.87 1.34 21.39
CA HIS A 77 1.49 1.57 22.78
C HIS A 77 0.07 2.11 22.85
N ILE A 78 -0.86 1.29 23.33
CA ILE A 78 -2.22 1.73 23.64
C ILE A 78 -2.27 2.09 25.13
N PRO A 79 -2.60 3.36 25.47
CA PRO A 79 -2.83 3.75 26.86
C PRO A 79 -3.93 2.90 27.51
N SER A 80 -3.82 2.70 28.82
CA SER A 80 -4.85 1.97 29.60
C SER A 80 -6.17 2.73 29.73
N GLY A 81 -6.18 4.04 29.43
CA GLY A 81 -7.37 4.90 29.47
C GLY A 81 -8.01 5.08 28.08
N PRO A 82 -9.16 5.81 28.06
CA PRO A 82 -9.84 6.14 26.81
C PRO A 82 -8.95 6.90 25.83
N ILE A 83 -9.06 6.59 24.54
CA ILE A 83 -8.32 7.26 23.47
C ILE A 83 -9.27 7.67 22.33
N THR A 84 -8.82 8.57 21.47
CA THR A 84 -9.42 8.75 20.15
C THR A 84 -8.72 7.81 19.16
N TYR A 85 -9.49 6.94 18.54
CA TYR A 85 -9.05 6.10 17.44
C TYR A 85 -9.53 6.72 16.13
N VAL A 86 -8.60 6.99 15.21
CA VAL A 86 -8.87 7.51 13.87
C VAL A 86 -8.53 6.45 12.85
N ALA A 87 -9.43 6.19 11.92
CA ALA A 87 -9.16 5.33 10.76
C ALA A 87 -9.15 6.18 9.49
N LEU A 88 -7.99 6.18 8.79
CA LEU A 88 -7.85 6.67 7.43
C LEU A 88 -7.97 5.49 6.49
N GLY A 89 -8.79 5.63 5.45
CA GLY A 89 -9.04 4.51 4.55
C GLY A 89 -10.08 4.78 3.48
N ALA A 90 -10.36 3.75 2.71
CA ALA A 90 -11.31 3.82 1.62
C ALA A 90 -12.60 3.04 1.94
N SER A 91 -13.17 2.37 0.94
CA SER A 91 -14.40 1.58 1.05
C SER A 91 -14.35 0.50 2.13
N ASP A 92 -13.17 -0.09 2.37
CA ASP A 92 -12.97 -1.08 3.43
C ASP A 92 -13.11 -0.45 4.82
N ALA A 93 -12.64 0.78 5.02
CA ALA A 93 -12.82 1.51 6.28
C ALA A 93 -14.28 1.93 6.47
N VAL A 94 -14.98 2.28 5.40
CA VAL A 94 -16.45 2.49 5.42
C VAL A 94 -17.17 1.22 5.82
N GLY A 95 -16.68 0.04 5.45
CA GLY A 95 -17.33 -1.25 5.68
C GLY A 95 -18.22 -1.70 4.50
N VAL A 96 -17.87 -1.29 3.27
CA VAL A 96 -18.56 -1.74 2.04
C VAL A 96 -18.45 -3.25 1.92
N GLY A 97 -19.55 -3.90 1.55
CA GLY A 97 -19.67 -5.37 1.52
C GLY A 97 -20.38 -5.96 2.74
N SER A 98 -20.70 -5.12 3.76
CA SER A 98 -21.56 -5.50 4.88
C SER A 98 -22.89 -4.77 4.84
N ASP A 99 -23.94 -5.40 5.43
CA ASP A 99 -25.27 -4.81 5.53
C ASP A 99 -25.35 -3.72 6.61
N GLN A 100 -24.44 -3.75 7.57
CA GLN A 100 -24.35 -2.81 8.70
C GLN A 100 -22.92 -2.28 8.86
N PRO A 101 -22.45 -1.41 7.95
CA PRO A 101 -21.06 -0.95 7.92
C PRO A 101 -20.58 -0.35 9.26
N GLY A 102 -21.44 0.41 9.93
CA GLY A 102 -21.11 1.07 11.20
C GLY A 102 -20.89 0.12 12.39
N SER A 103 -21.20 -1.19 12.25
CA SER A 103 -21.01 -2.18 13.31
C SER A 103 -20.28 -3.44 12.85
N GLN A 104 -20.33 -3.76 11.56
CA GLN A 104 -19.76 -4.97 10.98
C GLN A 104 -18.46 -4.72 10.19
N GLY A 105 -18.11 -3.47 9.87
CA GLY A 105 -16.83 -3.12 9.26
C GLY A 105 -15.66 -3.37 10.22
N TYR A 106 -14.42 -3.52 9.68
CA TYR A 106 -13.26 -3.78 10.55
C TYR A 106 -12.98 -2.62 11.52
N VAL A 107 -13.22 -1.38 11.12
CA VAL A 107 -12.95 -0.19 11.93
C VAL A 107 -13.77 -0.18 13.23
N PRO A 108 -15.11 -0.30 13.21
CA PRO A 108 -15.89 -0.39 14.45
C PRO A 108 -15.56 -1.65 15.25
N LEU A 109 -15.22 -2.77 14.60
CA LEU A 109 -14.82 -4.01 15.30
C LEU A 109 -13.49 -3.83 16.03
N VAL A 110 -12.50 -3.15 15.45
CA VAL A 110 -11.25 -2.78 16.15
C VAL A 110 -11.56 -1.83 17.31
N ALA A 111 -12.42 -0.82 17.10
CA ALA A 111 -12.80 0.12 18.14
C ALA A 111 -13.46 -0.56 19.36
N ALA A 112 -14.18 -1.65 19.15
CA ALA A 112 -14.83 -2.40 20.22
C ALA A 112 -13.84 -3.06 21.21
N HIS A 113 -12.58 -3.23 20.83
CA HIS A 113 -11.51 -3.75 21.67
C HIS A 113 -10.82 -2.67 22.53
N LEU A 114 -11.05 -1.40 22.23
CA LEU A 114 -10.39 -0.29 22.94
C LEU A 114 -10.99 -0.06 24.34
N PRO A 115 -10.25 0.60 25.24
CA PRO A 115 -10.74 0.93 26.57
C PRO A 115 -12.10 1.65 26.53
N LYS A 116 -12.96 1.34 27.50
CA LYS A 116 -14.29 1.95 27.61
C LYS A 116 -14.18 3.47 27.67
N GLY A 117 -15.00 4.17 26.86
CA GLY A 117 -14.98 5.62 26.72
C GLY A 117 -14.06 6.12 25.61
N SER A 118 -13.38 5.24 24.87
CA SER A 118 -12.67 5.62 23.66
C SER A 118 -13.63 6.10 22.58
N HIS A 119 -13.15 7.02 21.73
CA HIS A 119 -13.93 7.58 20.63
C HIS A 119 -13.39 7.10 19.29
N LEU A 120 -14.29 6.66 18.41
CA LEU A 120 -13.97 6.31 17.03
C LEU A 120 -14.26 7.50 16.10
N VAL A 121 -13.29 7.85 15.28
CA VAL A 121 -13.41 8.76 14.13
C VAL A 121 -13.02 7.97 12.89
N ASN A 122 -14.02 7.49 12.16
CA ASN A 122 -13.80 6.79 10.89
C ASN A 122 -13.88 7.82 9.75
N LEU A 123 -12.75 8.06 9.09
CA LEU A 123 -12.63 9.04 7.99
C LEU A 123 -12.73 8.38 6.62
N GLY A 124 -12.95 7.07 6.56
CA GLY A 124 -13.00 6.33 5.30
C GLY A 124 -13.96 6.92 4.28
N ILE A 125 -13.50 7.05 3.04
CA ILE A 125 -14.27 7.56 1.90
C ILE A 125 -14.23 6.50 0.78
N THR A 126 -15.40 6.05 0.31
CA THR A 126 -15.47 5.04 -0.76
C THR A 126 -14.81 5.54 -2.04
N GLY A 127 -13.84 4.77 -2.56
CA GLY A 127 -13.09 5.11 -3.77
C GLY A 127 -11.88 6.02 -3.53
N GLU A 128 -11.59 6.36 -2.27
CA GLU A 128 -10.50 7.25 -1.89
C GLU A 128 -9.14 6.69 -2.32
N ARG A 129 -8.30 7.59 -2.85
CA ARG A 129 -6.89 7.33 -3.11
C ARG A 129 -6.03 8.07 -2.10
N LEU A 130 -4.82 7.59 -1.94
CA LEU A 130 -3.89 8.16 -0.96
C LEU A 130 -3.64 9.66 -1.18
N HIS A 131 -3.54 10.11 -2.45
CA HIS A 131 -3.37 11.52 -2.79
C HIS A 131 -4.53 12.40 -2.28
N ASP A 132 -5.74 11.92 -2.47
CA ASP A 132 -6.95 12.65 -2.08
C ASP A 132 -7.07 12.69 -0.54
N ALA A 133 -6.71 11.61 0.15
CA ALA A 133 -6.68 11.51 1.61
C ALA A 133 -5.71 12.52 2.30
N LEU A 134 -4.66 12.99 1.60
CA LEU A 134 -3.78 14.04 2.11
C LEU A 134 -4.51 15.36 2.36
N THR A 135 -5.60 15.62 1.65
CA THR A 135 -6.39 16.85 1.76
C THR A 135 -7.73 16.65 2.43
N GLU A 136 -8.32 15.45 2.34
CA GLU A 136 -9.65 15.17 2.85
C GLU A 136 -9.64 14.52 4.24
N GLU A 137 -8.76 13.55 4.49
CA GLU A 137 -8.74 12.80 5.75
C GLU A 137 -7.66 13.30 6.74
N LEU A 138 -6.44 13.55 6.25
CA LEU A 138 -5.29 13.87 7.10
C LEU A 138 -5.48 15.10 7.99
N PRO A 139 -6.01 16.26 7.50
CA PRO A 139 -6.22 17.42 8.34
C PRO A 139 -7.21 17.17 9.48
N ILE A 140 -8.26 16.37 9.20
CA ILE A 140 -9.26 16.00 10.20
C ILE A 140 -8.61 15.06 11.23
N ALA A 141 -7.86 14.05 10.79
CA ALA A 141 -7.16 13.13 11.67
C ALA A 141 -6.26 13.89 12.67
N LEU A 142 -5.45 14.81 12.20
CA LEU A 142 -4.53 15.59 13.03
C LEU A 142 -5.27 16.51 14.02
N SER A 143 -6.46 17.01 13.67
CA SER A 143 -7.24 17.90 14.54
C SER A 143 -7.86 17.18 15.75
N THR A 144 -7.98 15.86 15.74
CA THR A 144 -8.67 15.07 16.77
C THR A 144 -7.80 14.69 17.96
N SER A 145 -6.50 14.99 17.95
CA SER A 145 -5.53 14.53 18.95
C SER A 145 -5.58 13.01 19.18
N PRO A 146 -5.36 12.19 18.14
CA PRO A 146 -5.54 10.76 18.19
C PRO A 146 -4.52 10.05 19.10
N GLY A 147 -4.95 8.96 19.75
CA GLY A 147 -4.06 8.02 20.45
C GLY A 147 -3.69 6.80 19.59
N LEU A 148 -4.54 6.45 18.64
CA LEU A 148 -4.33 5.40 17.66
C LEU A 148 -4.79 5.87 16.28
N ILE A 149 -3.98 5.61 15.26
CA ILE A 149 -4.37 5.81 13.86
C ILE A 149 -4.14 4.51 13.10
N THR A 150 -5.14 4.06 12.37
CA THR A 150 -4.98 3.02 11.34
C THR A 150 -5.04 3.64 9.95
N VAL A 151 -4.20 3.15 9.03
CA VAL A 151 -4.15 3.59 7.63
C VAL A 151 -4.27 2.37 6.72
N TRP A 152 -5.27 2.39 5.83
CA TRP A 152 -5.34 1.42 4.75
C TRP A 152 -5.87 2.07 3.47
N LEU A 153 -4.93 2.66 2.73
CA LEU A 153 -5.10 3.42 1.48
C LEU A 153 -4.09 2.90 0.46
N VAL A 154 -4.45 1.89 -0.31
CA VAL A 154 -3.54 1.31 -1.31
C VAL A 154 -4.28 0.60 -2.45
N ALA A 155 -5.43 -0.01 -2.19
CA ALA A 155 -6.10 -0.86 -3.18
C ALA A 155 -6.61 -0.02 -4.37
N ASN A 156 -7.21 1.14 -4.13
CA ASN A 156 -7.71 2.02 -5.17
C ASN A 156 -6.56 2.59 -6.02
N ASP A 157 -5.49 3.07 -5.40
CA ASP A 157 -4.29 3.55 -6.11
C ASP A 157 -3.74 2.48 -7.05
N PHE A 158 -3.63 1.25 -6.55
CA PHE A 158 -3.11 0.13 -7.34
C PHE A 158 -4.02 -0.23 -8.51
N VAL A 159 -5.34 -0.36 -8.30
CA VAL A 159 -6.28 -0.77 -9.36
C VAL A 159 -6.59 0.36 -10.35
N ASP A 160 -6.51 1.62 -9.92
CA ASP A 160 -6.67 2.81 -10.77
C ASP A 160 -5.42 3.13 -11.58
N GLY A 161 -4.31 2.41 -11.35
CA GLY A 161 -3.08 2.56 -12.12
C GLY A 161 -2.25 3.77 -11.74
N VAL A 162 -2.37 4.27 -10.52
CA VAL A 162 -1.43 5.25 -9.96
C VAL A 162 -0.02 4.69 -10.07
N SER A 163 0.96 5.53 -10.46
CA SER A 163 2.33 5.06 -10.56
C SER A 163 2.89 4.70 -9.18
N TYR A 164 3.73 3.67 -9.11
CA TYR A 164 4.41 3.28 -7.88
C TYR A 164 5.13 4.46 -7.21
N ASP A 165 5.83 5.26 -7.99
CA ASP A 165 6.62 6.37 -7.46
C ASP A 165 5.74 7.50 -6.91
N ALA A 166 4.60 7.79 -7.55
CA ALA A 166 3.63 8.75 -7.03
C ALA A 166 3.01 8.25 -5.73
N TYR A 167 2.58 6.98 -5.69
CA TYR A 167 2.02 6.39 -4.48
C TYR A 167 3.00 6.43 -3.30
N ILE A 168 4.27 6.03 -3.51
CA ILE A 168 5.30 6.05 -2.44
C ILE A 168 5.62 7.47 -2.00
N HIS A 169 5.60 8.45 -2.92
CA HIS A 169 5.76 9.86 -2.57
C HIS A 169 4.64 10.32 -1.63
N ASP A 170 3.39 10.08 -1.98
CA ASP A 170 2.23 10.48 -1.20
C ASP A 170 2.17 9.72 0.14
N LEU A 171 2.54 8.42 0.14
CA LEU A 171 2.64 7.62 1.36
C LEU A 171 3.66 8.21 2.35
N ASN A 172 4.85 8.54 1.87
CA ASN A 172 5.87 9.16 2.72
C ASN A 172 5.40 10.51 3.23
N THR A 173 4.72 11.32 2.42
CA THR A 173 4.13 12.59 2.83
C THR A 173 3.09 12.39 3.95
N LEU A 174 2.16 11.43 3.79
CA LEU A 174 1.16 11.10 4.81
C LEU A 174 1.83 10.67 6.13
N LEU A 175 2.76 9.71 6.05
CA LEU A 175 3.41 9.16 7.24
C LEU A 175 4.30 10.19 7.95
N GLU A 176 5.01 11.05 7.21
CA GLU A 176 5.79 12.16 7.77
C GLU A 176 4.90 13.12 8.53
N GLN A 177 3.77 13.53 7.95
CA GLN A 177 2.81 14.44 8.60
C GLN A 177 2.20 13.82 9.85
N LEU A 178 1.79 12.55 9.80
CA LEU A 178 1.26 11.85 10.96
C LEU A 178 2.32 11.67 12.05
N HIS A 179 3.55 11.32 11.69
CA HIS A 179 4.64 11.12 12.63
C HIS A 179 5.08 12.44 13.31
N THR A 180 5.10 13.53 12.54
CA THR A 180 5.58 14.83 13.03
C THR A 180 4.52 15.57 13.86
N ASN A 181 3.25 15.47 13.46
CA ASN A 181 2.18 16.30 14.01
C ASN A 181 1.23 15.52 14.94
N SER A 182 1.48 14.23 15.21
CA SER A 182 0.71 13.46 16.19
C SER A 182 1.62 12.65 17.12
N ARG A 183 1.05 12.20 18.26
CA ARG A 183 1.68 11.26 19.18
C ARG A 183 0.97 9.89 19.11
N ALA A 184 0.13 9.69 18.12
CA ALA A 184 -0.63 8.45 17.97
C ALA A 184 0.29 7.27 17.66
N SER A 185 -0.08 6.11 18.16
CA SER A 185 0.44 4.85 17.62
C SER A 185 -0.08 4.67 16.20
N LEU A 186 0.83 4.45 15.24
CA LEU A 186 0.50 4.30 13.83
C LEU A 186 0.53 2.83 13.43
N VAL A 187 -0.54 2.38 12.80
CA VAL A 187 -0.71 1.03 12.27
C VAL A 187 -1.18 1.12 10.83
N MET A 188 -0.52 0.45 9.91
CA MET A 188 -0.83 0.53 8.48
C MET A 188 -0.90 -0.87 7.87
N ALA A 189 -1.87 -1.10 6.99
CA ALA A 189 -1.94 -2.34 6.23
C ALA A 189 -1.31 -2.20 4.84
N ASN A 190 -0.71 -3.31 4.38
CA ASN A 190 -0.22 -3.43 3.01
C ASN A 190 -1.32 -3.92 2.05
N LEU A 191 -0.96 -4.03 0.77
CA LEU A 191 -1.85 -4.51 -0.28
C LEU A 191 -1.97 -6.05 -0.18
N PRO A 192 -3.19 -6.60 -0.02
CA PRO A 192 -3.41 -8.04 -0.04
C PRO A 192 -3.14 -8.64 -1.42
N ASP A 193 -3.08 -9.97 -1.52
CA ASP A 193 -2.97 -10.66 -2.81
C ASP A 193 -4.30 -10.59 -3.58
N LEU A 194 -4.50 -9.49 -4.31
CA LEU A 194 -5.70 -9.24 -5.10
C LEU A 194 -5.95 -10.31 -6.18
N THR A 195 -4.91 -11.06 -6.60
CA THR A 195 -5.06 -12.11 -7.63
C THR A 195 -5.95 -13.27 -7.18
N ARG A 196 -6.21 -13.34 -5.87
CA ARG A 196 -7.07 -14.37 -5.23
C ARG A 196 -8.53 -13.95 -5.16
N LEU A 197 -8.84 -12.69 -5.37
CA LEU A 197 -10.21 -12.18 -5.29
C LEU A 197 -11.03 -12.59 -6.52
N PRO A 198 -12.32 -12.94 -6.35
CA PRO A 198 -13.22 -13.27 -7.46
C PRO A 198 -13.27 -12.21 -8.56
N ALA A 199 -13.15 -10.93 -8.20
CA ALA A 199 -13.10 -9.81 -9.14
C ALA A 199 -12.00 -9.93 -10.19
N PHE A 200 -10.90 -10.64 -9.90
CA PHE A 200 -9.77 -10.88 -10.80
C PHE A 200 -9.74 -12.32 -11.35
N ALA A 201 -10.81 -13.08 -11.20
CA ALA A 201 -10.87 -14.48 -11.65
C ALA A 201 -10.66 -14.64 -13.16
N SER A 202 -11.10 -13.64 -13.96
CA SER A 202 -10.98 -13.65 -15.43
C SER A 202 -9.56 -13.39 -15.95
N LEU A 203 -8.62 -13.01 -15.11
CA LEU A 203 -7.23 -12.78 -15.50
C LEU A 203 -6.55 -14.12 -15.88
N THR A 204 -5.79 -14.09 -16.98
CA THR A 204 -4.94 -15.24 -17.37
C THR A 204 -3.83 -15.45 -16.33
N SER A 205 -3.23 -16.66 -16.35
CA SER A 205 -2.10 -16.95 -15.46
C SER A 205 -0.94 -15.96 -15.60
N THR A 206 -0.65 -15.52 -16.84
CA THR A 206 0.38 -14.52 -17.10
C THR A 206 0.04 -13.15 -16.49
N GLN A 207 -1.21 -12.71 -16.64
CA GLN A 207 -1.68 -11.45 -16.06
C GLN A 207 -1.66 -11.50 -14.52
N LYS A 208 -2.10 -12.61 -13.92
CA LYS A 208 -2.01 -12.83 -12.46
C LYS A 208 -0.56 -12.80 -11.98
N ALA A 209 0.36 -13.44 -12.69
CA ALA A 209 1.78 -13.43 -12.33
C ALA A 209 2.38 -12.00 -12.39
N GLN A 210 2.01 -11.23 -13.42
CA GLN A 210 2.44 -9.82 -13.54
C GLN A 210 1.86 -8.95 -12.43
N MET A 211 0.56 -9.09 -12.14
CA MET A 211 -0.11 -8.38 -11.05
C MET A 211 0.53 -8.71 -9.70
N LEU A 212 0.79 -9.99 -9.43
CA LEU A 212 1.43 -10.44 -8.20
C LEU A 212 2.85 -9.87 -8.04
N ALA A 213 3.61 -9.77 -9.13
CA ALA A 213 4.94 -9.14 -9.11
C ALA A 213 4.86 -7.65 -8.75
N GLN A 214 3.84 -6.92 -9.27
CA GLN A 214 3.61 -5.53 -8.91
C GLN A 214 3.17 -5.38 -7.45
N ILE A 215 2.23 -6.21 -6.98
CA ILE A 215 1.79 -6.22 -5.57
C ILE A 215 3.00 -6.40 -4.64
N LYS A 216 3.88 -7.34 -4.93
CA LYS A 216 5.11 -7.56 -4.14
C LYS A 216 6.02 -6.35 -4.14
N ARG A 217 6.21 -5.70 -5.30
CA ARG A 217 7.00 -4.46 -5.40
C ARG A 217 6.41 -3.35 -4.52
N TRP A 218 5.09 -3.14 -4.61
CA TRP A 218 4.39 -2.13 -3.81
C TRP A 218 4.54 -2.42 -2.31
N ASN A 219 4.32 -3.67 -1.90
CA ASN A 219 4.43 -4.07 -0.50
C ASN A 219 5.86 -3.92 0.05
N THR A 220 6.88 -4.12 -0.78
CA THR A 220 8.28 -3.82 -0.39
C THR A 220 8.46 -2.32 -0.11
N GLY A 221 7.93 -1.45 -0.96
CA GLY A 221 7.97 0.00 -0.74
C GLY A 221 7.19 0.42 0.50
N ILE A 222 5.97 -0.11 0.67
CA ILE A 222 5.12 0.13 1.85
C ILE A 222 5.85 -0.28 3.14
N ALA A 223 6.45 -1.48 3.16
CA ALA A 223 7.21 -1.95 4.32
C ALA A 223 8.42 -1.06 4.63
N THR A 224 9.11 -0.56 3.60
CA THR A 224 10.23 0.38 3.75
C THR A 224 9.77 1.70 4.36
N SER A 225 8.67 2.28 3.86
CA SER A 225 8.09 3.51 4.41
C SER A 225 7.60 3.31 5.84
N ALA A 226 6.90 2.20 6.12
CA ALA A 226 6.43 1.88 7.47
C ALA A 226 7.60 1.79 8.47
N ALA A 227 8.68 1.10 8.09
CA ALA A 227 9.87 0.97 8.93
C ALA A 227 10.54 2.33 9.18
N HIS A 228 10.64 3.19 8.14
CA HIS A 228 11.25 4.52 8.23
C HIS A 228 10.54 5.43 9.25
N TYR A 229 9.20 5.40 9.26
CA TYR A 229 8.39 6.24 10.15
C TYR A 229 7.96 5.52 11.43
N SER A 230 8.53 4.35 11.73
CA SER A 230 8.18 3.55 12.92
C SER A 230 6.68 3.20 12.99
N VAL A 231 6.08 2.89 11.84
CA VAL A 231 4.69 2.46 11.72
C VAL A 231 4.61 0.94 11.82
N ARG A 232 3.69 0.42 12.62
CA ARG A 232 3.41 -1.02 12.69
C ARG A 232 2.71 -1.46 11.40
N LEU A 233 3.30 -2.42 10.70
CA LEU A 233 2.73 -2.97 9.48
C LEU A 233 1.82 -4.17 9.77
N VAL A 234 0.62 -4.14 9.22
CA VAL A 234 -0.32 -5.27 9.11
C VAL A 234 -0.07 -5.93 7.76
N ASP A 235 0.50 -7.12 7.76
CA ASP A 235 0.87 -7.83 6.53
C ASP A 235 -0.30 -8.66 5.98
N LEU A 236 -1.24 -7.99 5.33
CA LEU A 236 -2.39 -8.64 4.70
C LEU A 236 -2.01 -9.55 3.52
N PHE A 237 -0.86 -9.28 2.88
CA PHE A 237 -0.38 -10.10 1.78
C PHE A 237 -0.13 -11.56 2.20
N ASN A 238 0.51 -11.75 3.35
CA ASN A 238 0.80 -13.08 3.86
C ASN A 238 -0.44 -13.81 4.40
N HIS A 239 -1.53 -13.08 4.65
CA HIS A 239 -2.84 -13.67 4.99
C HIS A 239 -3.66 -14.09 3.77
N GLY A 240 -3.18 -13.87 2.55
CA GLY A 240 -3.92 -14.16 1.30
C GLY A 240 -4.36 -15.62 1.12
N SER A 241 -3.71 -16.61 1.76
CA SER A 241 -4.15 -18.00 1.74
C SER A 241 -5.53 -18.21 2.37
N GLN A 242 -5.88 -17.39 3.37
CA GLN A 242 -7.20 -17.45 4.03
C GLN A 242 -8.32 -17.07 3.07
N LEU A 243 -8.09 -16.14 2.12
CA LEU A 243 -9.08 -15.75 1.11
C LEU A 243 -9.45 -16.92 0.19
N THR A 244 -8.51 -17.84 -0.07
CA THR A 244 -8.77 -19.03 -0.88
C THR A 244 -9.44 -20.14 -0.07
N ALA A 245 -9.09 -20.27 1.21
CA ALA A 245 -9.68 -21.28 2.09
C ALA A 245 -11.10 -20.90 2.55
N HIS A 246 -11.42 -19.60 2.55
CA HIS A 246 -12.66 -19.02 3.09
C HIS A 246 -13.29 -18.06 2.10
N PRO A 247 -13.90 -18.55 1.00
CA PRO A 247 -14.55 -17.70 0.00
C PRO A 247 -15.69 -16.86 0.60
N GLU A 248 -16.27 -17.30 1.72
CA GLU A 248 -17.28 -16.55 2.48
C GLU A 248 -16.76 -15.26 3.10
N TYR A 249 -15.44 -15.03 3.15
CA TYR A 249 -14.86 -13.77 3.62
C TYR A 249 -14.96 -12.63 2.60
N ILE A 250 -15.29 -12.95 1.36
CA ILE A 250 -15.48 -11.95 0.30
C ILE A 250 -16.99 -11.74 0.06
N SER A 251 -17.40 -10.49 -0.06
CA SER A 251 -18.78 -10.11 -0.32
C SER A 251 -19.20 -10.46 -1.76
N GLY A 252 -20.50 -10.33 -2.05
CA GLY A 252 -21.07 -10.67 -3.34
C GLY A 252 -20.52 -9.85 -4.53
N ASP A 253 -19.82 -8.74 -4.29
CA ASP A 253 -19.16 -7.95 -5.33
C ASP A 253 -17.82 -8.54 -5.79
N GLY A 254 -17.32 -9.53 -5.06
CA GLY A 254 -16.08 -10.26 -5.37
C GLY A 254 -14.81 -9.50 -5.03
N PHE A 255 -14.88 -8.37 -4.34
CA PHE A 255 -13.74 -7.51 -4.02
C PHE A 255 -13.65 -7.15 -2.54
N HIS A 256 -14.70 -6.57 -1.96
CA HIS A 256 -14.71 -6.16 -0.57
C HIS A 256 -14.92 -7.35 0.38
N PRO A 257 -14.46 -7.24 1.62
CA PRO A 257 -14.77 -8.23 2.65
C PRO A 257 -16.28 -8.32 2.92
N SER A 258 -16.75 -9.52 3.22
CA SER A 258 -18.07 -9.76 3.81
C SER A 258 -18.03 -9.40 5.31
N PRO A 259 -19.18 -9.44 6.03
CA PRO A 259 -19.17 -9.32 7.50
C PRO A 259 -18.21 -10.32 8.17
N ALA A 260 -18.17 -11.56 7.70
CA ALA A 260 -17.22 -12.58 8.21
C ALA A 260 -15.76 -12.22 7.89
N GLY A 261 -15.50 -11.70 6.69
CA GLY A 261 -14.18 -11.20 6.29
C GLY A 261 -13.74 -10.01 7.14
N TYR A 262 -14.63 -9.09 7.46
CA TYR A 262 -14.32 -7.96 8.33
C TYR A 262 -13.99 -8.36 9.76
N VAL A 263 -14.61 -9.41 10.29
CA VAL A 263 -14.23 -9.97 11.60
C VAL A 263 -12.78 -10.47 11.56
N GLN A 264 -12.38 -11.20 10.52
CA GLN A 264 -10.99 -11.67 10.38
C GLN A 264 -10.03 -10.51 10.19
N LEU A 265 -10.39 -9.54 9.37
CA LEU A 265 -9.58 -8.34 9.15
C LEU A 265 -9.38 -7.55 10.45
N ALA A 266 -10.43 -7.35 11.24
CA ALA A 266 -10.34 -6.70 12.54
C ALA A 266 -9.44 -7.46 13.50
N ASN A 267 -9.49 -8.79 13.52
CA ASN A 267 -8.60 -9.63 14.34
C ASN A 267 -7.13 -9.45 13.93
N ILE A 268 -6.83 -9.41 12.63
CA ILE A 268 -5.47 -9.22 12.10
C ILE A 268 -4.94 -7.83 12.51
N PHE A 269 -5.75 -6.77 12.34
CA PHE A 269 -5.40 -5.43 12.79
C PHE A 269 -5.19 -5.40 14.31
N TRP A 270 -6.10 -6.02 15.07
CA TRP A 270 -6.01 -6.01 16.52
C TRP A 270 -4.75 -6.73 17.04
N LEU A 271 -4.39 -7.88 16.46
CA LEU A 271 -3.13 -8.55 16.77
C LEU A 271 -1.91 -7.67 16.50
N ALA A 272 -1.89 -6.94 15.40
CA ALA A 272 -0.81 -6.00 15.12
C ALA A 272 -0.79 -4.81 16.09
N ILE A 273 -1.94 -4.38 16.59
CA ILE A 273 -2.06 -3.33 17.60
C ILE A 273 -1.56 -3.77 18.96
N GLN A 274 -1.76 -5.04 19.32
CA GLN A 274 -1.30 -5.58 20.61
C GLN A 274 0.22 -5.85 20.66
N GLY A 275 0.90 -6.03 19.51
CA GLY A 275 2.36 -6.28 19.41
C GLY A 275 2.65 -7.71 19.16
#